data_6bda981900bb6738499763d7211c1d6b
#
_entry.id   6bda981900bb6738499763d7211c1d6b
#
_cell.length_a   1.000
_cell.length_b   1.000
_cell.length_c   1.000
_cell.angle_alpha   90.00
_cell.angle_beta   90.00
_cell.angle_gamma   90.00
#
_symmetry.space_group_name_H-M   'P 1'
#
loop_
_entity.id
_entity.type
_entity.pdbx_description
1 polymer ?
#
loop_
_entity_poly.entity_id
_entity_poly.type
_entity_poly.pdbx_seq_one_letter_code
_entity_poly.pdbx_strand_id
1 'polypeptide(L)'
;GAAPSAIIFSQLYVMSYPDFLEPLRGYLPYAAFIMAAFSALRLAKFNLDEGQALGFIGLPTPANALFWGALIVGVGDKLENHSWVLYFIIAGILISSWLLVSEIPMFALKFKHWGFKGNEVKYIFLITCCPLVAIFGISAFAIIVAWYVILSAIVQQSSTQK
;
A
#
# COMPACT_ATOMS: atom_id res chain seq x y z
N GLY A 1 -9.17 -5.52 -3.86
CA GLY A 1 -8.11 -6.21 -4.63
C GLY A 1 -8.23 -5.99 -6.14
N ALA A 2 -9.42 -6.08 -6.70
CA ALA A 2 -9.62 -5.99 -8.15
C ALA A 2 -9.34 -4.58 -8.72
N ALA A 3 -9.79 -3.53 -8.06
CA ALA A 3 -9.62 -2.18 -8.56
C ALA A 3 -8.14 -1.74 -8.68
N PRO A 4 -7.29 -1.87 -7.65
CA PRO A 4 -5.88 -1.54 -7.80
C PRO A 4 -5.18 -2.44 -8.82
N SER A 5 -5.51 -3.72 -8.91
CA SER A 5 -4.94 -4.63 -9.91
C SER A 5 -5.29 -4.18 -11.35
N ALA A 6 -6.52 -3.74 -11.61
CA ALA A 6 -6.92 -3.23 -12.91
C ALA A 6 -6.20 -1.92 -13.28
N ILE A 7 -6.04 -1.00 -12.32
CA ILE A 7 -5.32 0.26 -12.53
C ILE A 7 -3.84 -0.02 -12.84
N ILE A 8 -3.19 -0.92 -12.08
CA ILE A 8 -1.80 -1.30 -12.31
C ILE A 8 -1.64 -2.02 -13.66
N PHE A 9 -2.57 -2.92 -14.01
CA PHE A 9 -2.59 -3.60 -15.29
C PHE A 9 -2.62 -2.59 -16.44
N SER A 10 -3.52 -1.61 -16.38
CA SER A 10 -3.62 -0.54 -17.38
C SER A 10 -2.32 0.25 -17.49
N GLN A 11 -1.72 0.62 -16.36
CA GLN A 11 -0.46 1.36 -16.34
C GLN A 11 0.68 0.55 -16.97
N LEU A 12 0.83 -0.73 -16.60
CA LEU A 12 1.86 -1.60 -17.16
C LEU A 12 1.66 -1.82 -18.66
N TYR A 13 0.43 -1.80 -19.17
CA TYR A 13 0.14 -1.98 -20.58
C TYR A 13 0.62 -0.79 -21.44
N VAL A 14 0.54 0.43 -20.92
CA VAL A 14 0.91 1.66 -21.65
C VAL A 14 2.37 2.07 -21.48
N MET A 15 3.06 1.55 -20.46
CA MET A 15 4.45 1.93 -20.16
C MET A 15 5.44 1.54 -21.23
N SER A 16 6.56 2.27 -21.26
CA SER A 16 7.74 1.93 -22.05
C SER A 16 8.52 0.77 -21.43
N TYR A 17 8.83 -0.25 -22.23
CA TYR A 17 9.59 -1.42 -21.81
C TYR A 17 11.05 -1.29 -22.26
N PRO A 18 12.04 -1.81 -21.48
CA PRO A 18 13.39 -2.02 -21.95
C PRO A 18 13.41 -3.06 -23.07
N ASP A 19 14.34 -2.93 -24.04
CA ASP A 19 14.43 -3.79 -25.23
C ASP A 19 14.44 -5.29 -24.90
N PHE A 20 15.11 -5.69 -23.82
CA PHE A 20 15.18 -7.09 -23.43
C PHE A 20 13.89 -7.64 -22.80
N LEU A 21 12.99 -6.78 -22.30
CA LEU A 21 11.68 -7.14 -21.74
C LEU A 21 10.53 -6.92 -22.74
N GLU A 22 10.80 -6.32 -23.90
CA GLU A 22 9.78 -6.09 -24.93
C GLU A 22 9.02 -7.37 -25.34
N PRO A 23 9.65 -8.56 -25.45
CA PRO A 23 8.92 -9.81 -25.72
C PRO A 23 7.91 -10.19 -24.63
N LEU A 24 8.10 -9.71 -23.39
CA LEU A 24 7.24 -9.98 -22.25
C LEU A 24 6.13 -8.96 -22.07
N ARG A 25 6.07 -7.91 -22.89
CA ARG A 25 5.08 -6.83 -22.82
C ARG A 25 3.64 -7.34 -22.82
N GLY A 26 3.36 -8.43 -23.53
CA GLY A 26 2.02 -9.04 -23.56
C GLY A 26 1.64 -9.80 -22.28
N TYR A 27 2.61 -10.18 -21.47
CA TYR A 27 2.39 -11.02 -20.28
C TYR A 27 2.61 -10.29 -18.96
N LEU A 28 3.55 -9.36 -18.91
CA LEU A 28 3.96 -8.67 -17.69
C LEU A 28 2.83 -7.90 -17.00
N PRO A 29 1.89 -7.25 -17.71
CA PRO A 29 0.76 -6.58 -17.07
C PRO A 29 -0.10 -7.50 -16.20
N TYR A 30 -0.18 -8.80 -16.54
CA TYR A 30 -0.95 -9.77 -15.75
C TYR A 30 -0.36 -10.00 -14.35
N ALA A 31 0.89 -9.61 -14.10
CA ALA A 31 1.49 -9.64 -12.77
C ALA A 31 0.70 -8.78 -11.76
N ALA A 32 -0.03 -7.75 -12.23
CA ALA A 32 -0.91 -6.96 -11.39
C ALA A 32 -1.99 -7.79 -10.66
N PHE A 33 -2.43 -8.90 -11.25
CA PHE A 33 -3.45 -9.77 -10.66
C PHE A 33 -2.93 -10.62 -9.50
N ILE A 34 -1.61 -10.73 -9.31
CA ILE A 34 -1.02 -11.31 -8.10
C ILE A 34 -1.57 -10.60 -6.87
N MET A 35 -1.68 -9.28 -6.93
CA MET A 35 -2.24 -8.49 -5.83
C MET A 35 -3.71 -8.82 -5.55
N ALA A 36 -4.52 -9.08 -6.58
CA ALA A 36 -5.91 -9.51 -6.40
C ALA A 36 -5.97 -10.89 -5.70
N ALA A 37 -5.11 -11.82 -6.10
CA ALA A 37 -5.02 -13.15 -5.47
C ALA A 37 -4.62 -13.03 -3.99
N PHE A 38 -3.61 -12.22 -3.65
CA PHE A 38 -3.20 -11.98 -2.27
C PHE A 38 -4.25 -11.23 -1.45
N SER A 39 -5.03 -10.35 -2.07
CA SER A 39 -6.19 -9.72 -1.41
C SER A 39 -7.27 -10.77 -1.06
N ALA A 40 -7.51 -11.74 -1.93
CA ALA A 40 -8.44 -12.84 -1.67
C ALA A 40 -7.91 -13.77 -0.55
N LEU A 41 -6.61 -14.10 -0.58
CA LEU A 41 -5.95 -14.87 0.50
C LEU A 41 -6.05 -14.13 1.85
N ARG A 42 -5.84 -12.83 1.85
CA ARG A 42 -6.03 -12.02 3.06
C ARG A 42 -7.45 -12.12 3.60
N LEU A 43 -8.45 -12.02 2.73
CA LEU A 43 -9.85 -12.13 3.13
C LEU A 43 -10.16 -13.53 3.70
N ALA A 44 -9.63 -14.59 3.08
CA ALA A 44 -9.78 -15.95 3.59
C ALA A 44 -9.13 -16.10 4.98
N LYS A 45 -7.89 -15.60 5.14
CA LYS A 45 -7.19 -15.61 6.43
C LYS A 45 -7.99 -14.85 7.51
N PHE A 46 -8.53 -13.67 7.15
CA PHE A 46 -9.35 -12.88 8.06
C PHE A 46 -10.63 -13.59 8.51
N ASN A 47 -11.29 -14.32 7.62
CA ASN A 47 -12.52 -15.04 7.94
C ASN A 47 -12.29 -16.28 8.82
N LEU A 48 -11.06 -16.82 8.85
CA LEU A 48 -10.70 -17.99 9.66
C LEU A 48 -10.16 -17.61 11.05
N ASP A 49 -9.79 -16.34 11.25
CA ASP A 49 -9.16 -15.88 12.48
C ASP A 49 -10.18 -15.21 13.40
N GLU A 50 -10.68 -15.98 14.37
CA GLU A 50 -11.64 -15.51 15.38
C GLU A 50 -11.05 -14.51 16.40
N GLY A 51 -9.72 -14.34 16.41
CA GLY A 51 -8.99 -13.53 17.41
C GLY A 51 -8.76 -12.06 17.06
N GLN A 52 -9.13 -11.59 15.87
CA GLN A 52 -8.78 -10.24 15.37
C GLN A 52 -9.59 -9.07 15.97
N ALA A 53 -10.24 -9.28 17.09
CA ALA A 53 -11.03 -8.21 17.76
C ALA A 53 -10.20 -6.98 18.23
N LEU A 54 -8.89 -7.06 18.32
CA LEU A 54 -8.04 -6.07 18.97
C LEU A 54 -7.08 -5.27 18.08
N GLY A 55 -6.92 -5.59 16.79
CA GLY A 55 -6.00 -4.87 15.88
C GLY A 55 -6.07 -5.36 14.44
N PHE A 56 -5.50 -4.56 13.54
CA PHE A 56 -5.32 -4.98 12.14
C PHE A 56 -3.98 -5.71 12.00
N ILE A 57 -3.99 -6.92 11.45
CA ILE A 57 -2.79 -7.67 11.09
C ILE A 57 -2.62 -7.55 9.56
N GLY A 58 -1.43 -7.15 9.13
CA GLY A 58 -1.11 -6.89 7.73
C GLY A 58 -1.72 -5.60 7.16
N LEU A 59 -1.27 -5.21 5.97
CA LEU A 59 -1.74 -4.00 5.29
C LEU A 59 -3.25 -4.08 4.99
N PRO A 60 -4.07 -3.11 5.44
CA PRO A 60 -5.49 -3.09 5.11
C PRO A 60 -5.72 -2.98 3.60
N THR A 61 -6.58 -3.83 3.04
CA THR A 61 -6.89 -3.82 1.60
C THR A 61 -7.33 -2.45 1.07
N PRO A 62 -8.16 -1.66 1.79
CA PRO A 62 -8.49 -0.31 1.37
C PRO A 62 -7.28 0.63 1.33
N ALA A 63 -6.36 0.50 2.28
CA ALA A 63 -5.14 1.31 2.28
C ALA A 63 -4.25 0.98 1.07
N ASN A 64 -4.08 -0.30 0.74
CA ASN A 64 -3.38 -0.74 -0.45
C ASN A 64 -4.03 -0.20 -1.74
N ALA A 65 -5.36 -0.20 -1.82
CA ALA A 65 -6.09 0.36 -2.95
C ALA A 65 -5.89 1.87 -3.10
N LEU A 66 -5.90 2.62 -1.99
CA LEU A 66 -5.60 4.05 -1.97
C LEU A 66 -4.17 4.34 -2.40
N PHE A 67 -3.21 3.55 -1.92
CA PHE A 67 -1.80 3.69 -2.30
C PHE A 67 -1.63 3.61 -3.82
N TRP A 68 -2.06 2.52 -4.44
CA TRP A 68 -1.89 2.30 -5.87
C TRP A 68 -2.73 3.24 -6.72
N GLY A 69 -3.97 3.50 -6.33
CA GLY A 69 -4.83 4.46 -7.02
C GLY A 69 -4.24 5.87 -7.01
N ALA A 70 -3.80 6.34 -5.84
CA ALA A 70 -3.20 7.66 -5.71
C ALA A 70 -1.84 7.77 -6.40
N LEU A 71 -1.03 6.71 -6.37
CA LEU A 71 0.26 6.68 -7.05
C LEU A 71 0.10 6.79 -8.56
N ILE A 72 -0.73 5.93 -9.15
CA ILE A 72 -0.88 5.87 -10.61
C ILE A 72 -1.66 7.07 -11.14
N VAL A 73 -2.78 7.44 -10.51
CA VAL A 73 -3.56 8.61 -10.94
C VAL A 73 -2.80 9.92 -10.72
N GLY A 74 -1.97 9.99 -9.67
CA GLY A 74 -1.25 11.22 -9.36
C GLY A 74 0.02 11.46 -10.17
N VAL A 75 0.72 10.41 -10.58
CA VAL A 75 2.02 10.54 -11.27
C VAL A 75 2.22 9.59 -12.45
N GLY A 76 1.24 8.74 -12.78
CA GLY A 76 1.37 7.71 -13.82
C GLY A 76 1.83 8.28 -15.16
N ASP A 77 1.18 9.30 -15.66
CA ASP A 77 1.51 9.96 -16.95
C ASP A 77 2.96 10.45 -17.02
N LYS A 78 3.53 10.89 -15.86
CA LYS A 78 4.91 11.37 -15.80
C LYS A 78 5.93 10.23 -15.79
N LEU A 79 5.49 9.04 -15.42
CA LEU A 79 6.35 7.87 -15.23
C LEU A 79 6.37 6.94 -16.45
N GLU A 80 5.41 7.07 -17.37
CA GLU A 80 5.23 6.16 -18.51
C GLU A 80 6.47 6.05 -19.41
N ASN A 81 7.21 7.15 -19.57
CA ASN A 81 8.37 7.22 -20.46
C ASN A 81 9.68 6.71 -19.83
N HIS A 82 9.63 6.23 -18.59
CA HIS A 82 10.83 5.82 -17.87
C HIS A 82 10.86 4.31 -17.64
N SER A 83 11.64 3.58 -18.40
CA SER A 83 11.75 2.11 -18.31
C SER A 83 12.13 1.59 -16.92
N TRP A 84 12.85 2.35 -16.10
CA TRP A 84 13.20 1.95 -14.73
C TRP A 84 11.97 1.89 -13.79
N VAL A 85 10.90 2.64 -14.10
CA VAL A 85 9.67 2.64 -13.31
C VAL A 85 8.96 1.29 -13.37
N LEU A 86 9.12 0.55 -14.48
CA LEU A 86 8.61 -0.81 -14.61
C LEU A 86 9.08 -1.69 -13.44
N TYR A 87 10.38 -1.67 -13.14
CA TYR A 87 10.95 -2.45 -12.04
C TYR A 87 10.37 -2.02 -10.68
N PHE A 88 10.17 -0.71 -10.53
CA PHE A 88 9.61 -0.15 -9.30
C PHE A 88 8.17 -0.60 -9.10
N ILE A 89 7.35 -0.63 -10.15
CA ILE A 89 5.97 -1.13 -10.10
C ILE A 89 5.96 -2.63 -9.79
N ILE A 90 6.76 -3.44 -10.46
CA ILE A 90 6.83 -4.89 -10.22
C ILE A 90 7.27 -5.19 -8.78
N ALA A 91 8.33 -4.54 -8.30
CA ALA A 91 8.77 -4.67 -6.92
C ALA A 91 7.67 -4.23 -5.94
N GLY A 92 6.99 -3.13 -6.24
CA GLY A 92 5.86 -2.64 -5.44
C GLY A 92 4.70 -3.63 -5.37
N ILE A 93 4.35 -4.29 -6.49
CA ILE A 93 3.32 -5.35 -6.52
C ILE A 93 3.71 -6.48 -5.55
N LEU A 94 4.95 -6.95 -5.61
CA LEU A 94 5.42 -8.05 -4.77
C LEU A 94 5.43 -7.65 -3.29
N ILE A 95 5.95 -6.46 -2.97
CA ILE A 95 6.00 -5.93 -1.60
C ILE A 95 4.59 -5.74 -1.04
N SER A 96 3.69 -5.10 -1.78
CA SER A 96 2.31 -4.89 -1.31
C SER A 96 1.54 -6.21 -1.17
N SER A 97 1.74 -7.16 -2.08
CA SER A 97 1.14 -8.50 -2.00
C SER A 97 1.61 -9.22 -0.74
N TRP A 98 2.91 -9.16 -0.43
CA TRP A 98 3.45 -9.71 0.79
C TRP A 98 2.91 -9.01 2.03
N LEU A 99 2.84 -7.67 2.03
CA LEU A 99 2.31 -6.89 3.15
C LEU A 99 0.83 -7.19 3.43
N LEU A 100 0.03 -7.51 2.41
CA LEU A 100 -1.38 -7.87 2.58
C LEU A 100 -1.57 -9.11 3.46
N VAL A 101 -0.69 -10.11 3.36
CA VAL A 101 -0.78 -11.37 4.10
C VAL A 101 0.20 -11.47 5.27
N SER A 102 1.06 -10.45 5.44
CA SER A 102 2.03 -10.39 6.54
C SER A 102 1.33 -10.33 7.90
N GLU A 103 2.02 -10.81 8.93
CA GLU A 103 1.54 -10.77 10.31
C GLU A 103 1.99 -9.52 11.07
N ILE A 104 2.40 -8.49 10.35
CA ILE A 104 2.81 -7.22 10.96
C ILE A 104 1.58 -6.54 11.56
N PRO A 105 1.52 -6.33 12.87
CA PRO A 105 0.40 -5.62 13.48
C PRO A 105 0.46 -4.14 13.10
N MET A 106 -0.63 -3.67 12.52
CA MET A 106 -0.82 -2.29 12.13
C MET A 106 -1.59 -1.54 13.21
N PHE A 107 -1.15 -0.33 13.55
CA PHE A 107 -1.89 0.45 14.54
C PHE A 107 -3.26 0.88 13.99
N ALA A 108 -4.30 0.73 14.80
CA ALA A 108 -5.64 1.18 14.44
C ALA A 108 -5.78 2.68 14.69
N LEU A 109 -6.28 3.43 13.70
CA LEU A 109 -6.64 4.85 13.84
C LEU A 109 -7.89 5.08 14.72
N LYS A 110 -8.33 4.02 15.43
CA LYS A 110 -9.47 4.10 16.32
C LYS A 110 -9.05 4.75 17.65
N PHE A 111 -9.64 5.87 17.99
CA PHE A 111 -9.44 6.55 19.28
C PHE A 111 -10.32 5.91 20.35
N LYS A 112 -9.71 5.39 21.43
CA LYS A 112 -10.44 4.92 22.61
C LYS A 112 -10.85 6.07 23.53
N HIS A 113 -10.06 7.15 23.55
CA HIS A 113 -10.29 8.39 24.26
C HIS A 113 -9.62 9.54 23.50
N TRP A 114 -10.08 10.78 23.71
CA TRP A 114 -9.57 11.97 23.04
C TRP A 114 -8.30 12.56 23.71
N GLY A 115 -7.81 11.95 24.79
CA GLY A 115 -6.61 12.39 25.47
C GLY A 115 -5.37 12.19 24.61
N PHE A 116 -4.37 13.08 24.78
CA PHE A 116 -3.09 13.01 24.05
C PHE A 116 -2.28 11.78 24.49
N LYS A 117 -2.26 11.49 25.81
CA LYS A 117 -1.54 10.36 26.40
C LYS A 117 -2.07 9.02 25.86
N GLY A 118 -1.19 8.24 25.20
CA GLY A 118 -1.54 6.97 24.56
C GLY A 118 -2.09 7.07 23.13
N ASN A 119 -2.20 8.29 22.57
CA ASN A 119 -2.58 8.54 21.19
C ASN A 119 -1.53 9.37 20.44
N GLU A 120 -0.32 9.52 20.99
CA GLU A 120 0.73 10.39 20.43
C GLU A 120 1.03 10.07 18.96
N VAL A 121 1.19 8.79 18.65
CA VAL A 121 1.49 8.32 17.27
C VAL A 121 0.36 8.70 16.30
N LYS A 122 -0.89 8.59 16.73
CA LYS A 122 -2.05 8.92 15.89
C LYS A 122 -2.14 10.41 15.62
N TYR A 123 -1.87 11.25 16.63
CA TYR A 123 -1.85 12.71 16.47
C TYR A 123 -0.70 13.15 15.57
N ILE A 124 0.51 12.60 15.76
CA ILE A 124 1.66 12.86 14.88
C ILE A 124 1.31 12.48 13.45
N PHE A 125 0.72 11.31 13.24
CA PHE A 125 0.30 10.85 11.93
C PHE A 125 -0.70 11.84 11.29
N LEU A 126 -1.76 12.22 12.00
CA LEU A 126 -2.78 13.15 11.47
C LEU A 126 -2.22 14.53 11.15
N ILE A 127 -1.36 15.08 12.04
CA ILE A 127 -0.72 16.38 11.83
C ILE A 127 0.17 16.35 10.58
N THR A 128 0.87 15.22 10.35
CA THR A 128 1.72 15.06 9.16
C THR A 128 0.91 14.88 7.87
N CYS A 129 -0.28 14.29 7.94
CA CYS A 129 -1.14 14.12 6.76
C CYS A 129 -1.64 15.44 6.17
N CYS A 130 -1.97 16.43 7.01
CA CYS A 130 -2.52 17.71 6.55
C CYS A 130 -1.62 18.43 5.54
N PRO A 131 -0.33 18.72 5.84
CA PRO A 131 0.56 19.38 4.88
C PRO A 131 0.85 18.51 3.65
N LEU A 132 0.91 17.18 3.79
CA LEU A 132 1.12 16.29 2.65
C LEU A 132 -0.01 16.42 1.62
N VAL A 133 -1.27 16.43 2.07
CA VAL A 133 -2.42 16.60 1.18
C VAL A 133 -2.42 17.98 0.52
N ALA A 134 -2.06 19.03 1.27
CA ALA A 134 -2.01 20.39 0.75
C ALA A 134 -0.94 20.58 -0.35
N ILE A 135 0.21 19.89 -0.23
CA ILE A 135 1.34 20.01 -1.17
C ILE A 135 1.20 19.10 -2.38
N PHE A 136 0.83 17.83 -2.17
CA PHE A 136 0.88 16.77 -3.18
C PHE A 136 -0.49 16.38 -3.75
N GLY A 137 -1.59 16.94 -3.25
CA GLY A 137 -2.93 16.63 -3.73
C GLY A 137 -3.24 15.12 -3.65
N ILE A 138 -3.66 14.52 -4.79
CA ILE A 138 -4.03 13.09 -4.85
C ILE A 138 -2.84 12.18 -4.55
N SER A 139 -1.63 12.51 -5.02
CA SER A 139 -0.42 11.70 -4.77
C SER A 139 -0.07 11.60 -3.29
N ALA A 140 -0.54 12.54 -2.46
CA ALA A 140 -0.34 12.51 -1.02
C ALA A 140 -0.85 11.22 -0.37
N PHE A 141 -1.94 10.63 -0.87
CA PHE A 141 -2.49 9.40 -0.29
C PHE A 141 -1.53 8.22 -0.41
N ALA A 142 -0.74 8.14 -1.49
CA ALA A 142 0.31 7.13 -1.60
C ALA A 142 1.41 7.34 -0.54
N ILE A 143 1.85 8.57 -0.34
CA ILE A 143 2.85 8.93 0.67
C ILE A 143 2.31 8.65 2.09
N ILE A 144 1.06 9.00 2.35
CA ILE A 144 0.40 8.77 3.64
C ILE A 144 0.32 7.28 3.98
N VAL A 145 -0.04 6.44 3.01
CA VAL A 145 -0.10 4.99 3.24
C VAL A 145 1.29 4.41 3.47
N ALA A 146 2.30 4.83 2.70
CA ALA A 146 3.68 4.41 2.94
C ALA A 146 4.15 4.85 4.34
N TRP A 147 3.87 6.06 4.74
CA TRP A 147 4.16 6.59 6.08
C TRP A 147 3.45 5.81 7.18
N TYR A 148 2.17 5.46 6.98
CA TYR A 148 1.41 4.62 7.89
C TYR A 148 2.08 3.25 8.12
N VAL A 149 2.55 2.60 7.05
CA VAL A 149 3.24 1.31 7.14
C VAL A 149 4.55 1.44 7.92
N ILE A 150 5.34 2.46 7.62
CA ILE A 150 6.62 2.74 8.29
C ILE A 150 6.40 2.99 9.79
N LEU A 151 5.45 3.87 10.14
CA LEU A 151 5.13 4.15 11.54
C LEU A 151 4.63 2.91 12.28
N SER A 152 3.81 2.08 11.64
CA SER A 152 3.34 0.84 12.24
C SER A 152 4.50 -0.11 12.57
N ALA A 153 5.47 -0.24 11.66
CA ALA A 153 6.66 -1.06 11.87
C ALA A 153 7.56 -0.53 13.01
N ILE A 154 7.76 0.78 13.09
CA ILE A 154 8.58 1.43 14.14
C ILE A 154 7.93 1.24 15.52
N VAL A 155 6.63 1.49 15.63
CA VAL A 155 5.89 1.35 16.89
C VAL A 155 5.92 -0.07 17.40
N GLN A 156 5.83 -1.05 16.50
CA GLN A 156 5.94 -2.46 16.83
C GLN A 156 7.31 -2.80 17.45
N GLN A 157 8.41 -2.37 16.81
CA GLN A 157 9.76 -2.61 17.34
C GLN A 157 9.94 -2.01 18.75
N SER A 158 9.38 -0.84 18.99
CA SER A 158 9.45 -0.17 20.28
C SER A 158 8.64 -0.87 21.38
N SER A 159 7.60 -1.60 21.00
CA SER A 159 6.77 -2.36 21.96
C SER A 159 7.37 -3.72 22.33
N THR A 160 8.23 -4.29 21.49
CA THR A 160 8.88 -5.60 21.73
C THR A 160 10.11 -5.48 22.62
N GLN A 161 10.65 -4.25 22.81
CA GLN A 161 11.83 -3.99 23.66
C GLN A 161 11.47 -3.60 25.11
N LYS A 162 10.19 -3.56 25.47
CA LYS A 162 9.71 -3.35 26.84
C LYS A 162 9.12 -4.63 27.40
#